data_bc478fa15fd68de95ccb6628bc2ea625
#
_entry.id   bc478fa15fd68de95ccb6628bc2ea625
#
_cell.length_a   1.000
_cell.length_b   1.000
_cell.length_c   1.000
_cell.angle_alpha   90.00
_cell.angle_beta   90.00
_cell.angle_gamma   90.00
#
_symmetry.space_group_name_H-M   'P 1'
#
loop_
_entity.id
_entity.type
_entity.pdbx_description
1 polymer ?
#
loop_
_entity_poly.entity_id
_entity_poly.type
_entity_poly.pdbx_seq_one_letter_code
_entity_poly.pdbx_strand_id
1 'polypeptide(L)'
;MSNSQKQIDAVKAAQLIIRRREAANRLLPFTKATFPDFEPAPHHELIADALERVERGECRRLMITMPPRHTKSELASRRFPAWYIGRHPNDPIITASYGQDLSSDFGRDVRNIVDSAEYKRIFPKVRLATDAAAAVPQCKRRASTAPEGRGGGACRGCAAAAQPCAITQQCAGP
;
A
#
# COMPACT_ATOMS: atom_id res chain seq x y z
N MET A 1 -6.31 -17.78 -40.79
CA MET A 1 -6.36 -16.50 -40.05
C MET A 1 -5.92 -15.39 -40.98
N SER A 2 -6.76 -14.40 -41.20
CA SER A 2 -6.48 -13.26 -42.08
C SER A 2 -5.32 -12.43 -41.54
N ASN A 3 -4.53 -11.80 -42.45
CA ASN A 3 -3.41 -10.93 -42.08
C ASN A 3 -3.88 -9.75 -41.19
N SER A 4 -5.08 -9.24 -41.42
CA SER A 4 -5.71 -8.20 -40.61
C SER A 4 -5.94 -8.62 -39.12
N GLN A 5 -6.31 -9.87 -38.90
CA GLN A 5 -6.51 -10.39 -37.53
C GLN A 5 -5.19 -10.46 -36.76
N LYS A 6 -4.10 -10.89 -37.41
CA LYS A 6 -2.77 -10.92 -36.80
C LYS A 6 -2.28 -9.52 -36.44
N GLN A 7 -2.55 -8.52 -37.26
CA GLN A 7 -2.20 -7.12 -36.96
C GLN A 7 -2.97 -6.57 -35.77
N ILE A 8 -4.28 -6.84 -35.68
CA ILE A 8 -5.11 -6.43 -34.53
C ILE A 8 -4.61 -7.06 -33.23
N ASP A 9 -4.28 -8.35 -33.26
CA ASP A 9 -3.78 -9.07 -32.09
C ASP A 9 -2.39 -8.55 -31.65
N ALA A 10 -1.52 -8.22 -32.59
CA ALA A 10 -0.22 -7.62 -32.31
C ALA A 10 -0.36 -6.23 -31.66
N VAL A 11 -1.27 -5.38 -32.15
CA VAL A 11 -1.55 -4.07 -31.54
C VAL A 11 -2.11 -4.21 -30.11
N LYS A 12 -3.05 -5.11 -29.90
CA LYS A 12 -3.59 -5.39 -28.56
C LYS A 12 -2.51 -5.88 -27.59
N ALA A 13 -1.63 -6.77 -28.05
CA ALA A 13 -0.52 -7.26 -27.24
C ALA A 13 0.45 -6.13 -26.87
N ALA A 14 0.80 -5.25 -27.82
CA ALA A 14 1.64 -4.08 -27.56
C ALA A 14 0.99 -3.12 -26.55
N GLN A 15 -0.29 -2.83 -26.68
CA GLN A 15 -1.03 -2.00 -25.72
C GLN A 15 -1.05 -2.59 -24.29
N LEU A 16 -1.18 -3.91 -24.17
CA LEU A 16 -1.11 -4.58 -22.87
C LEU A 16 0.27 -4.44 -22.23
N ILE A 17 1.33 -4.53 -23.00
CA ILE A 17 2.71 -4.33 -22.51
C ILE A 17 2.90 -2.90 -22.01
N ILE A 18 2.44 -1.91 -22.76
CA ILE A 18 2.52 -0.50 -22.38
C ILE A 18 1.77 -0.26 -21.08
N ARG A 19 0.50 -0.71 -20.99
CA ARG A 19 -0.31 -0.58 -19.76
C ARG A 19 0.33 -1.22 -18.54
N ARG A 20 0.97 -2.39 -18.70
CA ARG A 20 1.70 -3.05 -17.60
C ARG A 20 2.92 -2.26 -17.16
N ARG A 21 3.67 -1.66 -18.09
CA ARG A 21 4.81 -0.79 -17.76
C ARG A 21 4.36 0.48 -17.04
N GLU A 22 3.28 1.09 -17.49
CA GLU A 22 2.68 2.24 -16.80
C GLU A 22 2.22 1.88 -15.39
N ALA A 23 1.54 0.75 -15.22
CA ALA A 23 1.11 0.25 -13.92
C ALA A 23 2.28 -0.08 -12.99
N ALA A 24 3.39 -0.57 -13.51
CA ALA A 24 4.60 -0.80 -12.72
C ALA A 24 5.25 0.51 -12.25
N ASN A 25 5.13 1.60 -13.02
CA ASN A 25 5.80 2.87 -12.76
C ASN A 25 4.94 3.92 -12.04
N ARG A 26 3.62 3.85 -12.17
CA ARG A 26 2.68 4.83 -11.65
C ARG A 26 1.58 4.17 -10.83
N LEU A 27 1.24 4.81 -9.70
CA LEU A 27 0.27 4.26 -8.75
C LEU A 27 -1.17 4.21 -9.30
N LEU A 28 -1.63 5.24 -10.01
CA LEU A 28 -3.00 5.25 -10.56
C LEU A 28 -3.22 4.20 -11.65
N PRO A 29 -2.35 4.05 -12.66
CA PRO A 29 -2.44 2.94 -13.62
C PRO A 29 -2.40 1.56 -12.94
N PHE A 30 -1.60 1.40 -11.88
CA PHE A 30 -1.58 0.18 -11.07
C PHE A 30 -2.92 -0.05 -10.37
N THR A 31 -3.47 0.99 -9.74
CA THR A 31 -4.77 0.93 -9.07
C THR A 31 -5.85 0.51 -10.06
N LYS A 32 -5.91 1.13 -11.23
CA LYS A 32 -6.88 0.80 -12.27
C LYS A 32 -6.72 -0.62 -12.81
N ALA A 33 -5.50 -1.11 -12.91
CA ALA A 33 -5.22 -2.48 -13.36
C ALA A 33 -5.64 -3.54 -12.35
N THR A 34 -5.49 -3.26 -11.04
CA THR A 34 -5.82 -4.19 -9.95
C THR A 34 -7.22 -3.98 -9.36
N PHE A 35 -7.89 -2.89 -9.70
CA PHE A 35 -9.25 -2.55 -9.28
C PHE A 35 -10.00 -1.94 -10.47
N PRO A 36 -10.62 -2.76 -11.33
CA PRO A 36 -11.27 -2.30 -12.56
C PRO A 36 -12.40 -1.28 -12.35
N ASP A 37 -13.14 -1.42 -11.24
CA ASP A 37 -14.25 -0.52 -10.88
C ASP A 37 -13.78 0.85 -10.32
N PHE A 38 -12.46 1.07 -10.25
CA PHE A 38 -11.92 2.34 -9.77
C PHE A 38 -12.05 3.42 -10.84
N GLU A 39 -12.80 4.46 -10.53
CA GLU A 39 -12.92 5.66 -11.34
C GLU A 39 -11.99 6.76 -10.80
N PRO A 40 -10.94 7.14 -11.53
CA PRO A 40 -10.06 8.22 -11.14
C PRO A 40 -10.81 9.56 -11.08
N ALA A 41 -10.57 10.32 -10.02
CA ALA A 41 -11.02 11.69 -9.88
C ALA A 41 -9.80 12.60 -9.62
N PRO A 42 -9.88 13.93 -9.82
CA PRO A 42 -8.72 14.83 -9.69
C PRO A 42 -7.99 14.73 -8.35
N HIS A 43 -8.72 14.51 -7.26
CA HIS A 43 -8.11 14.32 -5.94
C HIS A 43 -7.29 13.03 -5.82
N HIS A 44 -7.62 11.98 -6.59
CA HIS A 44 -6.85 10.75 -6.62
C HIS A 44 -5.49 10.96 -7.29
N GLU A 45 -5.42 11.82 -8.30
CA GLU A 45 -4.16 12.17 -8.97
C GLU A 45 -3.21 12.87 -8.00
N LEU A 46 -3.72 13.85 -7.23
CA LEU A 46 -2.94 14.55 -6.22
C LEU A 46 -2.40 13.61 -5.14
N ILE A 47 -3.24 12.67 -4.67
CA ILE A 47 -2.81 11.68 -3.67
C ILE A 47 -1.76 10.74 -4.25
N ALA A 48 -1.97 10.24 -5.46
CA ALA A 48 -1.05 9.33 -6.10
C ALA A 48 0.31 9.99 -6.35
N ASP A 49 0.34 11.21 -6.86
CA ASP A 49 1.59 11.96 -7.05
C ASP A 49 2.32 12.20 -5.71
N ALA A 50 1.59 12.51 -4.64
CA ALA A 50 2.17 12.67 -3.31
C ALA A 50 2.76 11.35 -2.78
N LEU A 51 2.06 10.22 -2.96
CA LEU A 51 2.53 8.90 -2.57
C LEU A 51 3.74 8.43 -3.41
N GLU A 52 3.75 8.72 -4.72
CA GLU A 52 4.88 8.45 -5.59
C GLU A 52 6.12 9.26 -5.19
N ARG A 53 5.95 10.49 -4.69
CA ARG A 53 7.05 11.27 -4.10
C ARG A 53 7.59 10.66 -2.80
N VAL A 54 6.72 10.03 -1.99
CA VAL A 54 7.17 9.27 -0.83
C VAL A 54 8.00 8.07 -1.26
N GLU A 55 7.56 7.33 -2.28
CA GLU A 55 8.28 6.18 -2.80
C GLU A 55 9.68 6.56 -3.33
N ARG A 56 9.80 7.70 -4.01
CA ARG A 56 11.11 8.23 -4.49
C ARG A 56 11.97 8.82 -3.37
N GLY A 57 11.48 8.90 -2.14
CA GLY A 57 12.19 9.49 -1.00
C GLY A 57 12.20 11.02 -0.97
N GLU A 58 11.51 11.69 -1.88
CA GLU A 58 11.39 13.15 -1.96
C GLU A 58 10.56 13.71 -0.80
N CYS A 59 9.61 12.93 -0.29
CA CYS A 59 8.75 13.28 0.81
C CYS A 59 8.84 12.20 1.90
N ARG A 60 9.50 12.49 3.01
CA ARG A 60 9.67 11.52 4.10
C ARG A 60 8.49 11.43 5.05
N ARG A 61 7.62 12.43 5.07
CA ARG A 61 6.47 12.51 5.97
C ARG A 61 5.30 13.08 5.20
N LEU A 62 4.38 12.23 4.82
CA LEU A 62 3.16 12.61 4.14
C LEU A 62 1.98 12.43 5.08
N MET A 63 1.18 13.47 5.18
CA MET A 63 -0.05 13.44 5.93
C MET A 63 -1.19 13.68 4.92
N ILE A 64 -2.24 12.74 4.80
CA ILE A 64 -3.37 12.86 3.88
C ILE A 64 -4.66 13.12 4.67
N THR A 65 -5.32 14.32 4.63
CA THR A 65 -6.62 14.63 5.24
C THR A 65 -7.70 14.70 4.16
N MET A 66 -8.68 13.84 4.28
CA MET A 66 -9.82 13.79 3.36
C MET A 66 -11.10 13.42 4.09
N PRO A 67 -12.24 13.87 3.61
CA PRO A 67 -13.52 13.38 4.10
C PRO A 67 -13.62 11.84 3.99
N PRO A 68 -14.44 11.19 4.81
CA PRO A 68 -14.72 9.78 4.68
C PRO A 68 -15.35 9.44 3.32
N ARG A 69 -15.22 8.19 2.88
CA ARG A 69 -15.79 7.66 1.61
C ARG A 69 -15.19 8.22 0.31
N HIS A 70 -14.03 8.89 0.36
CA HIS A 70 -13.30 9.37 -0.83
C HIS A 70 -12.12 8.46 -1.20
N THR A 71 -12.25 7.17 -1.00
CA THR A 71 -11.27 6.12 -1.39
C THR A 71 -9.84 6.29 -0.88
N LYS A 72 -9.61 7.18 0.12
CA LYS A 72 -8.30 7.42 0.74
C LYS A 72 -7.61 6.13 1.19
N SER A 73 -8.32 5.30 1.97
CA SER A 73 -7.77 4.06 2.52
C SER A 73 -7.52 3.02 1.43
N GLU A 74 -8.30 3.03 0.35
CA GLU A 74 -8.06 2.17 -0.80
C GLU A 74 -6.72 2.51 -1.46
N LEU A 75 -6.46 3.79 -1.73
CA LEU A 75 -5.18 4.22 -2.33
C LEU A 75 -4.01 4.09 -1.36
N ALA A 76 -4.11 4.69 -0.16
CA ALA A 76 -2.98 4.84 0.74
C ALA A 76 -2.67 3.59 1.58
N SER A 77 -3.72 2.82 1.98
CA SER A 77 -3.53 1.68 2.90
C SER A 77 -3.56 0.31 2.21
N ARG A 78 -4.04 0.23 0.96
CA ARG A 78 -4.13 -1.03 0.21
C ARG A 78 -3.28 -1.00 -1.05
N ARG A 79 -3.54 -0.08 -1.99
CA ARG A 79 -2.88 -0.06 -3.30
C ARG A 79 -1.44 0.40 -3.24
N PHE A 80 -1.17 1.47 -2.50
CA PHE A 80 0.20 1.98 -2.36
C PHE A 80 1.15 0.96 -1.71
N PRO A 81 0.83 0.29 -0.58
CA PRO A 81 1.69 -0.74 -0.04
C PRO A 81 1.93 -1.91 -1.00
N ALA A 82 0.88 -2.37 -1.71
CA ALA A 82 1.02 -3.43 -2.69
C ALA A 82 1.95 -3.01 -3.85
N TRP A 83 1.77 -1.81 -4.38
CA TRP A 83 2.61 -1.25 -5.44
C TRP A 83 4.05 -1.03 -5.00
N TYR A 84 4.25 -0.51 -3.77
CA TYR A 84 5.57 -0.31 -3.18
C TYR A 84 6.34 -1.63 -3.03
N ILE A 85 5.69 -2.69 -2.53
CA ILE A 85 6.29 -4.04 -2.46
C ILE A 85 6.73 -4.51 -3.85
N GLY A 86 5.96 -4.21 -4.88
CA GLY A 86 6.29 -4.57 -6.26
C GLY A 86 7.59 -3.96 -6.75
N ARG A 87 7.89 -2.74 -6.31
CA ARG A 87 9.09 -1.98 -6.67
C ARG A 87 10.25 -2.23 -5.72
N HIS A 88 9.98 -2.44 -4.45
CA HIS A 88 10.94 -2.62 -3.36
C HIS A 88 10.61 -3.88 -2.54
N PRO A 89 10.82 -5.08 -3.10
CA PRO A 89 10.37 -6.33 -2.49
C PRO A 89 11.08 -6.69 -1.18
N ASN A 90 12.21 -6.07 -0.89
CA ASN A 90 13.00 -6.32 0.30
C ASN A 90 12.76 -5.30 1.43
N ASP A 91 12.00 -4.24 1.16
CA ASP A 91 11.75 -3.19 2.15
C ASP A 91 10.56 -3.56 3.04
N PRO A 92 10.72 -3.48 4.37
CA PRO A 92 9.63 -3.74 5.29
C PRO A 92 8.62 -2.61 5.29
N ILE A 93 7.33 -2.94 5.28
CA ILE A 93 6.23 -1.98 5.44
C ILE A 93 5.55 -2.25 6.78
N ILE A 94 5.42 -1.21 7.60
CA ILE A 94 4.71 -1.27 8.86
C ILE A 94 3.39 -0.51 8.71
N THR A 95 2.28 -1.21 8.92
CA THR A 95 0.94 -0.61 8.95
C THR A 95 0.45 -0.55 10.38
N ALA A 96 0.03 0.63 10.83
CA ALA A 96 -0.56 0.86 12.15
C ALA A 96 -1.96 1.46 12.00
N SER A 97 -2.88 1.04 12.86
CA SER A 97 -4.23 1.59 12.97
C SER A 97 -4.67 1.67 14.43
N TYR A 98 -5.81 2.29 14.69
CA TYR A 98 -6.37 2.38 16.05
C TYR A 98 -6.82 1.02 16.62
N GLY A 99 -7.10 0.04 15.75
CA GLY A 99 -7.54 -1.31 16.14
C GLY A 99 -6.77 -2.39 15.38
N GLN A 100 -6.56 -3.52 16.05
CA GLN A 100 -5.84 -4.66 15.48
C GLN A 100 -6.61 -5.26 14.30
N ASP A 101 -7.92 -5.33 14.36
CA ASP A 101 -8.76 -5.90 13.31
C ASP A 101 -8.59 -5.13 11.99
N LEU A 102 -8.62 -3.80 12.06
CA LEU A 102 -8.46 -2.95 10.88
C LEU A 102 -7.06 -3.07 10.26
N SER A 103 -6.00 -3.14 11.07
CA SER A 103 -4.64 -3.34 10.55
C SER A 103 -4.48 -4.72 9.92
N SER A 104 -5.10 -5.75 10.50
CA SER A 104 -5.11 -7.11 9.97
C SER A 104 -5.88 -7.19 8.65
N ASP A 105 -7.00 -6.46 8.53
CA ASP A 105 -7.77 -6.37 7.28
C ASP A 105 -6.96 -5.71 6.18
N PHE A 106 -6.30 -4.59 6.45
CA PHE A 106 -5.41 -3.97 5.46
C PHE A 106 -4.28 -4.91 5.02
N GLY A 107 -3.67 -5.62 5.96
CA GLY A 107 -2.62 -6.60 5.65
C GLY A 107 -3.14 -7.74 4.77
N ARG A 108 -4.34 -8.24 5.05
CA ARG A 108 -5.01 -9.28 4.26
C ARG A 108 -5.35 -8.79 2.85
N ASP A 109 -5.88 -7.56 2.74
CA ASP A 109 -6.22 -6.96 1.46
C ASP A 109 -4.97 -6.75 0.59
N VAL A 110 -3.89 -6.22 1.16
CA VAL A 110 -2.60 -6.08 0.45
C VAL A 110 -2.09 -7.44 -0.03
N ARG A 111 -2.16 -8.47 0.81
CA ARG A 111 -1.77 -9.83 0.43
C ARG A 111 -2.61 -10.37 -0.72
N ASN A 112 -3.92 -10.19 -0.68
CA ASN A 112 -4.83 -10.61 -1.75
C ASN A 112 -4.52 -9.90 -3.07
N ILE A 113 -4.18 -8.60 -3.01
CA ILE A 113 -3.76 -7.84 -4.19
C ILE A 113 -2.47 -8.43 -4.76
N VAL A 114 -1.46 -8.68 -3.92
CA VAL A 114 -0.17 -9.24 -4.34
C VAL A 114 -0.32 -10.65 -4.90
N ASP A 115 -1.28 -11.43 -4.42
CA ASP A 115 -1.55 -12.79 -4.93
C ASP A 115 -2.36 -12.79 -6.23
N SER A 116 -2.98 -11.68 -6.61
CA SER A 116 -3.83 -11.59 -7.80
C SER A 116 -3.05 -11.84 -9.09
N ALA A 117 -3.77 -12.37 -10.11
CA ALA A 117 -3.17 -12.65 -11.42
C ALA A 117 -2.69 -11.36 -12.12
N GLU A 118 -3.41 -10.26 -11.94
CA GLU A 118 -3.09 -8.94 -12.49
C GLU A 118 -1.78 -8.42 -11.91
N TYR A 119 -1.60 -8.52 -10.58
CA TYR A 119 -0.38 -8.12 -9.91
C TYR A 119 0.83 -8.93 -10.40
N LYS A 120 0.70 -10.26 -10.48
CA LYS A 120 1.76 -11.17 -10.97
C LYS A 120 2.16 -10.89 -12.42
N ARG A 121 1.25 -10.33 -13.22
CA ARG A 121 1.55 -9.88 -14.60
C ARG A 121 2.32 -8.58 -14.64
N ILE A 122 2.13 -7.68 -13.63
CA ILE A 122 2.82 -6.40 -13.52
C ILE A 122 4.20 -6.62 -12.87
N PHE A 123 4.26 -7.38 -11.78
CA PHE A 123 5.46 -7.66 -10.99
C PHE A 123 5.79 -9.17 -10.94
N PRO A 124 6.28 -9.76 -12.03
CA PRO A 124 6.49 -11.22 -12.13
C PRO A 124 7.60 -11.76 -11.21
N LYS A 125 8.46 -10.89 -10.69
CA LYS A 125 9.57 -11.26 -9.80
C LYS A 125 9.16 -11.34 -8.34
N VAL A 126 8.03 -10.75 -7.96
CA VAL A 126 7.55 -10.74 -6.58
C VAL A 126 6.74 -12.00 -6.31
N ARG A 127 7.09 -12.72 -5.25
CA ARG A 127 6.38 -13.91 -4.80
C ARG A 127 6.12 -13.80 -3.30
N LEU A 128 4.92 -14.19 -2.89
CA LEU A 128 4.60 -14.34 -1.48
C LEU A 128 5.37 -15.54 -0.93
N ALA A 129 6.06 -15.34 0.21
CA ALA A 129 6.57 -16.47 0.97
C ALA A 129 5.38 -17.23 1.58
N THR A 130 5.38 -18.54 1.46
CA THR A 130 4.28 -19.43 1.91
C THR A 130 4.06 -19.34 3.42
N ASP A 131 5.11 -18.98 4.18
CA ASP A 131 5.08 -18.95 5.64
C ASP A 131 4.71 -17.59 6.24
N ALA A 132 4.47 -16.57 5.43
CA ALA A 132 4.14 -15.21 5.89
C ALA A 132 2.72 -15.06 6.49
N ALA A 133 1.99 -16.16 6.67
CA ALA A 133 0.70 -16.13 7.36
C ALA A 133 0.80 -15.83 8.87
N ALA A 134 2.00 -15.82 9.44
CA ALA A 134 2.22 -15.72 10.88
C ALA A 134 3.07 -14.54 11.34
N ALA A 135 3.58 -13.72 10.46
CA ALA A 135 4.51 -12.64 10.82
C ALA A 135 3.83 -11.27 10.92
N VAL A 136 2.70 -11.18 11.61
CA VAL A 136 2.42 -9.96 12.37
C VAL A 136 3.14 -10.15 13.70
N PRO A 137 4.17 -9.35 14.05
CA PRO A 137 4.72 -9.37 15.40
C PRO A 137 3.59 -8.92 16.33
N GLN A 138 2.89 -9.90 16.88
CA GLN A 138 1.99 -9.62 17.98
C GLN A 138 2.90 -9.15 19.13
N CYS A 139 2.83 -7.89 19.47
CA CYS A 139 3.27 -7.43 20.77
C CYS A 139 2.41 -8.18 21.77
N LYS A 140 2.83 -9.39 22.15
CA LYS A 140 2.25 -10.13 23.24
C LYS A 140 2.47 -9.24 24.45
N ARG A 141 1.45 -8.50 24.88
CA ARG A 141 1.39 -8.04 26.25
C ARG A 141 1.56 -9.31 27.07
N ARG A 142 2.74 -9.52 27.64
CA ARG A 142 2.88 -10.42 28.77
C ARG A 142 1.83 -9.94 29.76
N ALA A 143 0.79 -10.73 29.95
CA ALA A 143 0.01 -10.65 31.16
C ALA A 143 1.00 -10.95 32.27
N SER A 144 1.65 -9.91 32.79
CA SER A 144 2.33 -10.00 34.05
C SER A 144 1.23 -10.14 35.08
N THR A 145 1.09 -11.31 35.67
CA THR A 145 0.59 -11.46 37.02
C THR A 145 1.54 -10.64 37.89
N ALA A 146 1.31 -9.35 37.99
CA ALA A 146 1.95 -8.49 38.96
C ALA A 146 1.06 -8.44 40.18
N PRO A 147 1.59 -8.69 41.37
CA PRO A 147 0.88 -8.39 42.61
C PRO A 147 0.69 -6.87 42.68
N GLU A 148 -0.48 -6.47 43.15
CA GLU A 148 -0.83 -5.08 43.43
C GLU A 148 0.20 -4.42 44.32
N GLY A 149 0.88 -3.41 43.81
CA GLY A 149 1.83 -2.62 44.61
C GLY A 149 2.59 -1.61 43.78
N ARG A 150 2.11 -0.36 43.78
CA ARG A 150 2.83 0.91 43.60
C ARG A 150 3.85 1.03 42.46
N GLY A 151 3.62 1.96 41.56
CA GLY A 151 4.65 2.65 40.79
C GLY A 151 4.51 2.50 39.31
N GLY A 152 3.98 3.52 38.63
CA GLY A 152 3.94 3.64 37.18
C GLY A 152 5.34 3.59 36.55
N GLY A 153 5.63 2.50 35.89
CA GLY A 153 6.82 2.34 35.03
C GLY A 153 6.40 2.39 33.57
N ALA A 154 6.59 3.53 32.91
CA ALA A 154 6.39 3.67 31.48
C ALA A 154 7.39 2.77 30.74
N CYS A 155 6.90 1.90 29.85
CA CYS A 155 7.74 1.16 28.92
C CYS A 155 8.61 2.12 28.08
N ARG A 156 9.92 2.08 28.23
CA ARG A 156 10.90 2.86 27.46
C ARG A 156 11.02 2.34 26.03
N GLY A 157 9.94 2.15 25.33
CA GLY A 157 9.99 1.65 23.94
C GLY A 157 8.73 1.95 23.15
N CYS A 158 7.66 2.41 23.80
CA CYS A 158 6.38 2.66 23.12
C CYS A 158 5.96 4.14 23.10
N ALA A 159 6.85 5.07 23.39
CA ALA A 159 6.51 6.49 23.53
C ALA A 159 6.59 7.30 22.22
N ALA A 160 6.42 6.67 21.06
CA ALA A 160 6.51 7.40 19.78
C ALA A 160 5.45 7.02 18.75
N ALA A 161 4.21 6.73 19.14
CA ALA A 161 3.15 6.57 18.14
C ALA A 161 1.75 6.76 18.75
N ALA A 162 1.47 7.94 19.23
CA ALA A 162 0.10 8.35 19.53
C ALA A 162 -0.10 9.78 19.05
N GLN A 163 -0.29 9.94 17.73
CA GLN A 163 -0.89 11.16 17.18
C GLN A 163 -1.87 10.80 16.07
N PRO A 164 -3.07 11.42 16.05
CA PRO A 164 -4.09 11.14 15.06
C PRO A 164 -3.64 11.61 13.67
N CYS A 165 -3.95 10.82 12.65
CA CYS A 165 -3.71 11.17 11.25
C CYS A 165 -4.52 12.40 10.86
N ALA A 166 -3.88 13.53 10.72
CA ALA A 166 -4.37 14.67 9.98
C ALA A 166 -3.41 14.96 8.83
N ILE A 167 -3.91 15.31 7.66
CA ILE A 167 -3.08 15.63 6.51
C ILE A 167 -3.18 17.11 6.19
N THR A 168 -2.09 17.77 6.30
CA THR A 168 -1.84 19.07 5.70
C THR A 168 -0.64 18.90 4.78
N GLN A 169 -0.79 19.31 3.54
CA GLN A 169 0.29 19.27 2.56
C GLN A 169 1.31 20.35 2.93
N GLN A 170 2.36 19.99 3.66
CA GLN A 170 3.53 20.82 3.83
C GLN A 170 4.75 20.05 3.37
N CYS A 171 5.08 20.19 2.09
CA CYS A 171 6.43 19.96 1.62
C CYS A 171 7.21 21.23 1.95
N ALA A 172 7.89 21.27 3.10
CA ALA A 172 8.94 22.25 3.31
C ALA A 172 10.12 21.86 2.40
N GLY A 173 10.42 22.68 1.42
CA GLY A 173 11.65 22.60 0.63
C GLY A 173 12.89 22.83 1.50
N PRO A 174 14.07 22.78 0.85
CA PRO A 174 15.35 22.43 1.43
C PRO A 174 15.72 23.21 2.66
#